data_a2dd2a98fcb9297e1d65ff1dee5cca1b
#
_entry.id   a2dd2a98fcb9297e1d65ff1dee5cca1b
#
_cell.length_a   1.000
_cell.length_b   1.000
_cell.length_c   1.000
_cell.angle_alpha   90.00
_cell.angle_beta   90.00
_cell.angle_gamma   90.00
#
_symmetry.space_group_name_H-M   'P 1'
#
loop_
_entity.id
_entity.type
_entity.pdbx_description
1 polymer ?
#
loop_
_entity_poly.entity_id
_entity_poly.type
_entity_poly.pdbx_seq_one_letter_code
_entity_poly.pdbx_strand_id
1 'polypeptide(L)'
;MYPLKIVGDCPTDKHGTKVTFLPDKTIFEETVYDYDTLKIRLRETAFLTKNLKIILRDDREDKKEKVFHYEGGIKEFVTYLNRSNVPLYDTVIYCEGKKDNVLVEVAMQHNDSYTENIYSFVNNINTPEGGTHLTGFRNALTKTFNDYGRKNKLLKDSEPALTGEDIREGLTAIISVKIEEPQFEGQTKQKLGNSEARGAVDSVVSEQLTYFLEQNPSVAKTIIEKSVLAQRARAAARKARDLTRRKTVLDGLSLPGKLADCSSKHPEECEIYIVEGDSAGGSAKDARNKSTQAILPLRGKILNVEKARLDRIYGNAEIKSMITAFGTGIHEDFDISKLRYHKIIIMTDADVDGAHISTLLLTFIYRFMPELIKQGYVYLAQPPLYKIEKNKRVWYAYSDEELNNILKEIGRDQNNKIQRYKGLGEMDAEQLWETTMDPEHRVLLRVTMNEEMTSEIDLTFTTLMGDQVEPRREFIEQNAKYGTLDI
;
A
#
# COMPACT_ATOMS: atom_id res chain seq x y z
N MET A 1 -7.79 -39.03 19.12
CA MET A 1 -9.07 -38.32 18.91
C MET A 1 -10.04 -38.84 20.00
N TYR A 2 -10.59 -37.95 20.83
CA TYR A 2 -11.56 -38.37 21.84
C TYR A 2 -12.96 -38.38 21.23
N PRO A 3 -13.82 -39.39 21.54
CA PRO A 3 -15.17 -39.43 21.03
C PRO A 3 -16.01 -38.29 21.64
N LEU A 4 -16.95 -37.77 20.84
CA LEU A 4 -17.93 -36.81 21.33
C LEU A 4 -18.80 -37.42 22.43
N LYS A 5 -19.06 -36.66 23.50
CA LYS A 5 -19.92 -37.08 24.61
C LYS A 5 -21.04 -36.06 24.79
N ILE A 6 -22.25 -36.54 24.96
CA ILE A 6 -23.39 -35.71 25.38
C ILE A 6 -23.18 -35.42 26.87
N VAL A 7 -23.12 -34.12 27.22
CA VAL A 7 -22.89 -33.66 28.61
C VAL A 7 -24.13 -33.00 29.24
N GLY A 8 -25.19 -32.76 28.45
CA GLY A 8 -26.43 -32.19 28.93
C GLY A 8 -27.34 -31.73 27.79
N ASP A 9 -28.51 -31.23 28.17
CA ASP A 9 -29.50 -30.67 27.24
C ASP A 9 -29.29 -29.15 27.09
N CYS A 10 -29.66 -28.60 25.93
CA CYS A 10 -29.65 -27.19 25.65
C CYS A 10 -31.07 -26.71 25.33
N PRO A 11 -31.50 -25.53 25.82
CA PRO A 11 -32.75 -24.93 25.40
C PRO A 11 -32.85 -24.83 23.86
N THR A 12 -34.03 -25.11 23.31
CA THR A 12 -34.25 -25.18 21.85
C THR A 12 -34.01 -23.84 21.13
N ASP A 13 -34.03 -22.74 21.84
CA ASP A 13 -33.78 -21.37 21.37
C ASP A 13 -32.28 -21.00 21.41
N LYS A 14 -31.43 -21.86 22.00
CA LYS A 14 -29.99 -21.67 22.07
C LYS A 14 -29.25 -22.71 21.27
N HIS A 15 -28.50 -22.26 20.27
CA HIS A 15 -27.61 -23.14 19.51
C HIS A 15 -26.28 -22.40 19.24
N GLY A 16 -25.22 -23.15 19.05
CA GLY A 16 -23.91 -22.59 18.77
C GLY A 16 -22.78 -23.56 19.03
N THR A 17 -21.58 -23.15 18.72
CA THR A 17 -20.36 -23.92 18.92
C THR A 17 -19.36 -23.08 19.71
N LYS A 18 -18.73 -23.69 20.71
CA LYS A 18 -17.59 -23.12 21.42
C LYS A 18 -16.35 -23.95 21.12
N VAL A 19 -15.35 -23.32 20.51
CA VAL A 19 -14.04 -23.91 20.24
C VAL A 19 -13.01 -23.22 21.12
N THR A 20 -12.21 -24.02 21.85
CA THR A 20 -11.10 -23.52 22.65
C THR A 20 -9.86 -24.27 22.23
N PHE A 21 -8.79 -23.54 21.93
CA PHE A 21 -7.52 -24.13 21.52
C PHE A 21 -6.34 -23.31 22.03
N LEU A 22 -5.19 -23.96 22.11
CA LEU A 22 -3.91 -23.34 22.40
C LEU A 22 -2.97 -23.67 21.23
N PRO A 23 -2.36 -22.66 20.56
CA PRO A 23 -1.39 -22.91 19.52
C PRO A 23 -0.18 -23.70 20.07
N ASP A 24 0.30 -24.66 19.30
CA ASP A 24 1.45 -25.47 19.67
C ASP A 24 2.74 -24.73 19.35
N LYS A 25 3.52 -24.39 20.38
CA LYS A 25 4.81 -23.67 20.26
C LYS A 25 5.88 -24.45 19.51
N THR A 26 5.71 -25.75 19.30
CA THR A 26 6.64 -26.57 18.52
C THR A 26 6.36 -26.51 17.02
N ILE A 27 5.18 -25.99 16.63
CA ILE A 27 4.74 -25.87 15.24
C ILE A 27 4.72 -24.41 14.80
N PHE A 28 4.28 -23.51 15.68
CA PHE A 28 4.15 -22.08 15.37
C PHE A 28 5.26 -21.29 16.05
N GLU A 29 6.00 -20.48 15.28
CA GLU A 29 7.04 -19.59 15.81
C GLU A 29 6.44 -18.51 16.70
N GLU A 30 5.28 -17.95 16.30
CA GLU A 30 4.51 -16.97 17.07
C GLU A 30 3.17 -17.56 17.53
N THR A 31 2.93 -17.54 18.83
CA THR A 31 1.70 -18.08 19.44
C THR A 31 0.85 -17.01 20.14
N VAL A 32 1.30 -15.76 20.12
CA VAL A 32 0.57 -14.62 20.69
C VAL A 32 -0.22 -13.94 19.57
N TYR A 33 -1.56 -13.95 19.72
CA TYR A 33 -2.43 -13.31 18.73
C TYR A 33 -2.33 -11.79 18.81
N ASP A 34 -2.15 -11.17 17.61
CA ASP A 34 -2.25 -9.73 17.47
C ASP A 34 -3.72 -9.29 17.36
N TYR A 35 -4.11 -8.37 18.25
CA TYR A 35 -5.49 -7.88 18.33
C TYR A 35 -5.91 -7.09 17.09
N ASP A 36 -5.04 -6.25 16.55
CA ASP A 36 -5.37 -5.37 15.42
C ASP A 36 -5.49 -6.16 14.12
N THR A 37 -4.67 -7.17 13.91
CA THR A 37 -4.80 -8.12 12.79
C THR A 37 -6.15 -8.85 12.84
N LEU A 38 -6.53 -9.39 14.00
CA LEU A 38 -7.83 -10.05 14.15
C LEU A 38 -9.00 -9.07 13.96
N LYS A 39 -8.90 -7.86 14.48
CA LYS A 39 -9.90 -6.81 14.36
C LYS A 39 -10.19 -6.45 12.88
N ILE A 40 -9.15 -6.33 12.06
CA ILE A 40 -9.28 -6.04 10.61
C ILE A 40 -9.99 -7.20 9.91
N ARG A 41 -9.55 -8.44 10.12
CA ARG A 41 -10.13 -9.63 9.50
C ARG A 41 -11.58 -9.86 9.87
N LEU A 42 -11.90 -9.71 11.15
CA LEU A 42 -13.28 -9.90 11.63
C LEU A 42 -14.21 -8.78 11.14
N ARG A 43 -13.70 -7.56 10.97
CA ARG A 43 -14.44 -6.47 10.35
C ARG A 43 -14.78 -6.79 8.89
N GLU A 44 -13.83 -7.22 8.09
CA GLU A 44 -14.05 -7.63 6.70
C GLU A 44 -15.08 -8.75 6.61
N THR A 45 -14.96 -9.78 7.46
CA THR A 45 -15.91 -10.89 7.52
C THR A 45 -17.33 -10.41 7.86
N ALA A 46 -17.47 -9.45 8.78
CA ALA A 46 -18.77 -8.89 9.13
C ALA A 46 -19.37 -8.05 7.99
N PHE A 47 -18.58 -7.32 7.21
CA PHE A 47 -19.05 -6.63 6.01
C PHE A 47 -19.49 -7.59 4.90
N LEU A 48 -18.75 -8.69 4.70
CA LEU A 48 -19.04 -9.69 3.66
C LEU A 48 -20.25 -10.59 3.99
N THR A 49 -20.71 -10.56 5.24
CA THR A 49 -21.83 -11.38 5.69
C THR A 49 -22.87 -10.49 6.38
N LYS A 50 -23.86 -10.07 5.60
CA LYS A 50 -24.95 -9.19 6.11
C LYS A 50 -25.56 -9.74 7.40
N ASN A 51 -25.84 -8.86 8.35
CA ASN A 51 -26.49 -9.17 9.64
C ASN A 51 -25.67 -10.06 10.57
N LEU A 52 -24.44 -10.47 10.22
CA LEU A 52 -23.59 -11.20 11.13
C LEU A 52 -23.03 -10.25 12.20
N LYS A 53 -23.27 -10.58 13.47
CA LYS A 53 -22.67 -9.86 14.60
C LYS A 53 -21.46 -10.63 15.10
N ILE A 54 -20.29 -9.99 15.06
CA ILE A 54 -19.03 -10.53 15.58
C ILE A 54 -18.59 -9.69 16.76
N ILE A 55 -18.19 -10.35 17.85
CA ILE A 55 -17.64 -9.70 19.04
C ILE A 55 -16.22 -10.21 19.22
N LEU A 56 -15.25 -9.31 19.12
CA LEU A 56 -13.84 -9.57 19.43
C LEU A 56 -13.57 -9.04 20.84
N ARG A 57 -13.13 -9.93 21.73
CA ARG A 57 -12.73 -9.56 23.09
C ARG A 57 -11.30 -10.03 23.36
N ASP A 58 -10.50 -9.13 23.88
CA ASP A 58 -9.17 -9.42 24.39
C ASP A 58 -9.20 -9.30 25.92
N ASP A 59 -9.06 -10.43 26.61
CA ASP A 59 -9.12 -10.50 28.06
C ASP A 59 -7.74 -10.29 28.73
N ARG A 60 -6.69 -9.96 27.94
CA ARG A 60 -5.36 -9.58 28.44
C ARG A 60 -5.43 -8.23 29.18
N GLU A 61 -4.30 -7.66 29.56
CA GLU A 61 -4.22 -6.50 30.45
C GLU A 61 -5.13 -5.31 30.07
N ASP A 62 -5.22 -4.97 28.78
CA ASP A 62 -5.97 -3.80 28.28
C ASP A 62 -7.49 -4.02 28.17
N LYS A 63 -7.99 -5.24 28.32
CA LYS A 63 -9.40 -5.64 28.23
C LYS A 63 -10.17 -4.95 27.09
N LYS A 64 -9.72 -5.12 25.86
CA LYS A 64 -10.33 -4.51 24.68
C LYS A 64 -11.54 -5.33 24.21
N GLU A 65 -12.64 -4.67 23.87
CA GLU A 65 -13.79 -5.28 23.20
C GLU A 65 -14.21 -4.46 21.99
N LYS A 66 -14.50 -5.13 20.87
CA LYS A 66 -15.03 -4.53 19.67
C LYS A 66 -16.15 -5.38 19.09
N VAL A 67 -17.27 -4.72 18.76
CA VAL A 67 -18.42 -5.34 18.09
C VAL A 67 -18.46 -4.89 16.65
N PHE A 68 -18.65 -5.82 15.73
CA PHE A 68 -18.87 -5.61 14.32
C PHE A 68 -20.26 -6.12 13.95
N HIS A 69 -21.06 -5.27 13.32
CA HIS A 69 -22.39 -5.61 12.83
C HIS A 69 -22.78 -4.61 11.75
N TYR A 70 -22.96 -5.10 10.52
CA TYR A 70 -23.21 -4.28 9.34
C TYR A 70 -24.43 -4.82 8.57
N GLU A 71 -25.54 -4.09 8.63
CA GLU A 71 -26.79 -4.50 7.98
C GLU A 71 -26.73 -4.28 6.46
N GLY A 72 -26.05 -3.24 6.01
CA GLY A 72 -25.86 -2.92 4.59
C GLY A 72 -24.81 -3.78 3.88
N GLY A 73 -24.05 -4.60 4.62
CA GLY A 73 -23.07 -5.52 4.05
C GLY A 73 -21.98 -4.81 3.23
N ILE A 74 -21.72 -5.26 2.00
CA ILE A 74 -20.66 -4.70 1.16
C ILE A 74 -20.91 -3.25 0.72
N LYS A 75 -22.15 -2.74 0.76
CA LYS A 75 -22.41 -1.30 0.55
C LYS A 75 -21.80 -0.45 1.66
N GLU A 76 -21.99 -0.87 2.92
CA GLU A 76 -21.34 -0.19 4.06
C GLU A 76 -19.82 -0.35 4.02
N PHE A 77 -19.31 -1.46 3.47
CA PHE A 77 -17.88 -1.64 3.29
C PHE A 77 -17.29 -0.61 2.31
N VAL A 78 -17.94 -0.37 1.18
CA VAL A 78 -17.54 0.71 0.24
C VAL A 78 -17.56 2.08 0.92
N THR A 79 -18.63 2.38 1.68
CA THR A 79 -18.71 3.63 2.44
C THR A 79 -17.60 3.76 3.47
N TYR A 80 -17.29 2.67 4.17
CA TYR A 80 -16.18 2.62 5.13
C TYR A 80 -14.83 2.90 4.47
N LEU A 81 -14.56 2.32 3.29
CA LEU A 81 -13.32 2.53 2.56
C LEU A 81 -13.22 3.95 1.98
N ASN A 82 -14.35 4.55 1.61
CA ASN A 82 -14.42 5.91 1.08
C ASN A 82 -14.41 7.02 2.15
N ARG A 83 -14.38 6.68 3.45
CA ARG A 83 -14.47 7.67 4.53
C ARG A 83 -13.38 8.76 4.52
N SER A 84 -12.26 8.50 3.86
CA SER A 84 -11.14 9.44 3.70
C SER A 84 -11.09 10.11 2.33
N ASN A 85 -12.11 9.92 1.49
CA ASN A 85 -12.28 10.55 0.18
C ASN A 85 -13.64 11.26 0.10
N VAL A 86 -13.83 12.09 -0.90
CA VAL A 86 -15.13 12.71 -1.19
C VAL A 86 -15.80 11.91 -2.30
N PRO A 87 -16.93 11.23 -2.03
CA PRO A 87 -17.70 10.57 -3.07
C PRO A 87 -18.21 11.57 -4.12
N LEU A 88 -18.21 11.19 -5.38
CA LEU A 88 -18.73 12.03 -6.48
C LEU A 88 -20.27 12.06 -6.55
N TYR A 89 -20.89 11.12 -5.86
CA TYR A 89 -22.35 10.97 -5.74
C TYR A 89 -22.66 10.16 -4.47
N ASP A 90 -23.83 10.38 -3.88
CA ASP A 90 -24.18 9.83 -2.56
C ASP A 90 -24.49 8.32 -2.58
N THR A 91 -25.04 7.83 -3.70
CA THR A 91 -25.53 6.45 -3.80
C THR A 91 -24.40 5.47 -4.09
N VAL A 92 -24.24 4.44 -3.25
CA VAL A 92 -23.39 3.29 -3.59
C VAL A 92 -24.12 2.43 -4.63
N ILE A 93 -23.50 2.25 -5.80
CA ILE A 93 -24.02 1.38 -6.86
C ILE A 93 -23.89 -0.06 -6.37
N TYR A 94 -25.00 -0.82 -6.50
CA TYR A 94 -25.07 -2.20 -6.02
C TYR A 94 -25.67 -3.11 -7.08
N CYS A 95 -24.99 -4.21 -7.35
CA CYS A 95 -25.40 -5.26 -8.27
C CYS A 95 -25.45 -6.58 -7.51
N GLU A 96 -26.54 -7.32 -7.63
CA GLU A 96 -26.72 -8.64 -7.02
C GLU A 96 -27.45 -9.57 -7.99
N GLY A 97 -27.00 -10.81 -8.11
CA GLY A 97 -27.66 -11.80 -8.94
C GLY A 97 -27.03 -13.18 -8.84
N LYS A 98 -27.70 -14.16 -9.44
CA LYS A 98 -27.22 -15.54 -9.55
C LYS A 98 -27.20 -15.94 -11.02
N LYS A 99 -26.06 -16.48 -11.47
CA LYS A 99 -25.90 -17.08 -12.79
C LYS A 99 -24.94 -18.26 -12.73
N ASP A 100 -25.25 -19.34 -13.44
CA ASP A 100 -24.42 -20.56 -13.52
C ASP A 100 -23.96 -21.07 -12.13
N ASN A 101 -24.89 -21.08 -11.15
CA ASN A 101 -24.64 -21.40 -9.73
C ASN A 101 -23.64 -20.49 -9.00
N VAL A 102 -23.21 -19.40 -9.61
CA VAL A 102 -22.42 -18.36 -8.96
C VAL A 102 -23.33 -17.27 -8.44
N LEU A 103 -23.28 -17.03 -7.13
CA LEU A 103 -23.89 -15.84 -6.53
C LEU A 103 -22.90 -14.68 -6.66
N VAL A 104 -23.38 -13.55 -7.17
CA VAL A 104 -22.57 -12.35 -7.42
C VAL A 104 -23.13 -11.20 -6.62
N GLU A 105 -22.32 -10.54 -5.83
CA GLU A 105 -22.59 -9.26 -5.18
C GLU A 105 -21.46 -8.29 -5.51
N VAL A 106 -21.80 -7.09 -5.97
CA VAL A 106 -20.84 -6.02 -6.24
C VAL A 106 -21.38 -4.72 -5.67
N ALA A 107 -20.54 -4.01 -4.94
CA ALA A 107 -20.83 -2.64 -4.51
C ALA A 107 -19.68 -1.73 -4.96
N MET A 108 -20.01 -0.52 -5.47
CA MET A 108 -19.00 0.40 -5.96
C MET A 108 -19.44 1.86 -5.87
N GLN A 109 -18.46 2.76 -5.74
CA GLN A 109 -18.65 4.20 -5.72
C GLN A 109 -17.39 4.91 -6.19
N HIS A 110 -17.53 5.91 -7.05
CA HIS A 110 -16.42 6.76 -7.45
C HIS A 110 -16.25 7.92 -6.46
N ASN A 111 -15.00 8.32 -6.25
CA ASN A 111 -14.61 9.42 -5.39
C ASN A 111 -13.66 10.38 -6.14
N ASP A 112 -13.20 11.42 -5.46
CA ASP A 112 -12.35 12.48 -6.00
C ASP A 112 -10.88 12.09 -6.17
N SER A 113 -10.46 10.92 -5.67
CA SER A 113 -9.08 10.44 -5.77
C SER A 113 -8.70 9.98 -7.18
N TYR A 114 -7.42 9.64 -7.37
CA TYR A 114 -6.86 9.11 -8.62
C TYR A 114 -6.53 7.62 -8.54
N THR A 115 -6.72 7.00 -7.37
CA THR A 115 -6.40 5.60 -7.10
C THR A 115 -7.57 4.68 -7.42
N GLU A 116 -7.26 3.46 -7.89
CA GLU A 116 -8.22 2.35 -8.06
C GLU A 116 -8.13 1.46 -6.81
N ASN A 117 -9.22 1.33 -6.06
CA ASN A 117 -9.31 0.50 -4.85
C ASN A 117 -10.38 -0.58 -5.06
N ILE A 118 -9.98 -1.71 -5.63
CA ILE A 118 -10.86 -2.84 -5.94
C ILE A 118 -10.44 -4.07 -5.15
N TYR A 119 -11.35 -4.58 -4.33
CA TYR A 119 -11.12 -5.76 -3.50
C TYR A 119 -12.07 -6.87 -3.92
N SER A 120 -11.53 -8.06 -4.14
CA SER A 120 -12.30 -9.20 -4.63
C SER A 120 -12.24 -10.37 -3.65
N PHE A 121 -13.39 -11.03 -3.49
CA PHE A 121 -13.58 -12.10 -2.53
C PHE A 121 -14.31 -13.29 -3.17
N VAL A 122 -13.88 -14.49 -2.76
CA VAL A 122 -14.53 -15.75 -3.14
C VAL A 122 -14.85 -16.51 -1.85
N ASN A 123 -16.15 -16.79 -1.60
CA ASN A 123 -16.59 -17.42 -0.35
C ASN A 123 -16.01 -16.74 0.91
N ASN A 124 -16.01 -15.39 0.92
CA ASN A 124 -15.44 -14.51 1.95
C ASN A 124 -13.89 -14.59 2.10
N ILE A 125 -13.19 -15.26 1.19
CA ILE A 125 -11.72 -15.30 1.15
C ILE A 125 -11.25 -14.19 0.24
N ASN A 126 -10.36 -13.32 0.73
CA ASN A 126 -9.72 -12.28 -0.07
C ASN A 126 -8.85 -12.90 -1.17
N THR A 127 -8.97 -12.37 -2.39
CA THR A 127 -8.18 -12.79 -3.56
C THR A 127 -7.33 -11.60 -4.06
N PRO A 128 -6.18 -11.32 -3.44
CA PRO A 128 -5.38 -10.13 -3.76
C PRO A 128 -4.91 -10.10 -5.22
N GLU A 129 -4.66 -11.25 -5.83
CA GLU A 129 -4.31 -11.39 -7.25
C GLU A 129 -5.55 -11.41 -8.17
N GLY A 130 -6.75 -11.27 -7.60
CA GLY A 130 -8.01 -11.27 -8.34
C GLY A 130 -8.36 -12.64 -8.92
N GLY A 131 -8.51 -12.69 -10.23
CA GLY A 131 -8.89 -13.88 -10.99
C GLY A 131 -10.03 -13.61 -11.97
N THR A 132 -10.72 -14.67 -12.35
CA THR A 132 -11.77 -14.63 -13.41
C THR A 132 -12.94 -13.72 -13.06
N HIS A 133 -13.38 -13.69 -11.80
CA HIS A 133 -14.48 -12.81 -11.33
C HIS A 133 -14.10 -11.33 -11.43
N LEU A 134 -12.87 -10.95 -11.05
CA LEU A 134 -12.38 -9.57 -11.21
C LEU A 134 -12.26 -9.19 -12.69
N THR A 135 -11.82 -10.12 -13.54
CA THR A 135 -11.76 -9.92 -14.99
C THR A 135 -13.17 -9.68 -15.56
N GLY A 136 -14.17 -10.47 -15.14
CA GLY A 136 -15.57 -10.26 -15.51
C GLY A 136 -16.09 -8.88 -15.13
N PHE A 137 -15.81 -8.43 -13.91
CA PHE A 137 -16.17 -7.10 -13.43
C PHE A 137 -15.53 -5.98 -14.27
N ARG A 138 -14.23 -6.05 -14.53
CA ARG A 138 -13.52 -5.05 -15.34
C ARG A 138 -14.06 -4.95 -16.77
N ASN A 139 -14.39 -6.09 -17.37
CA ASN A 139 -15.00 -6.14 -18.70
C ASN A 139 -16.38 -5.50 -18.71
N ALA A 140 -17.24 -5.88 -17.75
CA ALA A 140 -18.58 -5.34 -17.60
C ALA A 140 -18.59 -3.81 -17.47
N LEU A 141 -17.73 -3.28 -16.59
CA LEU A 141 -17.58 -1.83 -16.42
C LEU A 141 -17.21 -1.14 -17.73
N THR A 142 -16.14 -1.60 -18.37
CA THR A 142 -15.58 -0.96 -19.55
C THR A 142 -16.60 -0.93 -20.69
N LYS A 143 -17.27 -2.05 -20.91
CA LYS A 143 -18.31 -2.16 -21.94
C LYS A 143 -19.52 -1.28 -21.62
N THR A 144 -20.10 -1.41 -20.44
CA THR A 144 -21.35 -0.73 -20.07
C THR A 144 -21.21 0.79 -20.09
N PHE A 145 -20.10 1.34 -19.56
CA PHE A 145 -19.90 2.80 -19.60
C PHE A 145 -19.65 3.35 -21.00
N ASN A 146 -18.93 2.63 -21.85
CA ASN A 146 -18.74 3.03 -23.24
C ASN A 146 -20.07 2.98 -24.03
N ASP A 147 -20.82 1.88 -23.90
CA ASP A 147 -22.12 1.71 -24.59
C ASP A 147 -23.10 2.79 -24.16
N TYR A 148 -23.23 3.03 -22.85
CA TYR A 148 -24.10 4.08 -22.31
C TYR A 148 -23.66 5.48 -22.76
N GLY A 149 -22.36 5.77 -22.69
CA GLY A 149 -21.79 7.05 -23.07
C GLY A 149 -22.02 7.40 -24.54
N ARG A 150 -21.88 6.43 -25.45
CA ARG A 150 -22.19 6.60 -26.88
C ARG A 150 -23.69 6.72 -27.15
N LYS A 151 -24.49 5.84 -26.58
CA LYS A 151 -25.97 5.87 -26.72
C LYS A 151 -26.57 7.23 -26.30
N ASN A 152 -26.03 7.82 -25.22
CA ASN A 152 -26.50 9.09 -24.67
C ASN A 152 -25.69 10.32 -25.14
N LYS A 153 -24.83 10.17 -26.15
CA LYS A 153 -23.99 11.24 -26.73
C LYS A 153 -23.10 11.98 -25.72
N LEU A 154 -22.71 11.31 -24.61
CA LEU A 154 -21.74 11.80 -23.66
C LEU A 154 -20.30 11.55 -24.16
N LEU A 155 -20.12 10.57 -25.03
CA LEU A 155 -18.89 10.27 -25.77
C LEU A 155 -19.15 10.47 -27.26
N LYS A 156 -18.26 11.19 -27.94
CA LYS A 156 -18.36 11.40 -29.38
C LYS A 156 -17.86 10.16 -30.14
N ASP A 157 -18.47 9.82 -31.25
CA ASP A 157 -18.05 8.70 -32.11
C ASP A 157 -16.65 8.88 -32.67
N SER A 158 -16.19 10.13 -32.82
CA SER A 158 -14.85 10.48 -33.29
C SER A 158 -13.75 10.37 -32.21
N GLU A 159 -14.14 10.27 -30.94
CA GLU A 159 -13.21 10.13 -29.83
C GLU A 159 -12.91 8.64 -29.54
N PRO A 160 -11.68 8.29 -29.13
CA PRO A 160 -11.37 6.90 -28.75
C PRO A 160 -12.23 6.46 -27.58
N ALA A 161 -12.56 5.18 -27.54
CA ALA A 161 -13.28 4.59 -26.40
C ALA A 161 -12.50 4.78 -25.09
N LEU A 162 -13.21 4.92 -23.98
CA LEU A 162 -12.61 4.93 -22.66
C LEU A 162 -11.99 3.58 -22.37
N THR A 163 -10.76 3.58 -21.86
CA THR A 163 -10.12 2.36 -21.37
C THR A 163 -10.67 1.97 -20.00
N GLY A 164 -10.48 0.72 -19.60
CA GLY A 164 -10.88 0.29 -18.27
C GLY A 164 -10.24 1.12 -17.15
N GLU A 165 -9.00 1.54 -17.33
CA GLU A 165 -8.29 2.38 -16.34
C GLU A 165 -8.87 3.79 -16.23
N ASP A 166 -9.34 4.36 -17.35
CA ASP A 166 -9.97 5.68 -17.32
C ASP A 166 -11.26 5.65 -16.48
N ILE A 167 -12.03 4.55 -16.58
CA ILE A 167 -13.30 4.37 -15.87
C ILE A 167 -13.06 4.05 -14.38
N ARG A 168 -11.97 3.35 -14.07
CA ARG A 168 -11.67 2.92 -12.69
C ARG A 168 -10.88 3.95 -11.88
N GLU A 169 -10.48 5.08 -12.47
CA GLU A 169 -9.84 6.16 -11.72
C GLU A 169 -10.76 6.70 -10.63
N GLY A 170 -10.33 6.64 -9.38
CA GLY A 170 -11.11 7.01 -8.20
C GLY A 170 -12.23 6.03 -7.86
N LEU A 171 -12.20 4.81 -8.36
CA LEU A 171 -13.22 3.80 -8.06
C LEU A 171 -12.84 3.01 -6.80
N THR A 172 -13.75 2.95 -5.84
CA THR A 172 -13.76 1.97 -4.75
C THR A 172 -14.82 0.92 -5.04
N ALA A 173 -14.43 -0.36 -5.10
CA ALA A 173 -15.35 -1.46 -5.38
C ALA A 173 -15.05 -2.71 -4.57
N ILE A 174 -16.10 -3.41 -4.18
CA ILE A 174 -16.07 -4.73 -3.57
C ILE A 174 -16.77 -5.71 -4.50
N ILE A 175 -16.08 -6.78 -4.87
CA ILE A 175 -16.62 -7.89 -5.66
C ILE A 175 -16.64 -9.13 -4.75
N SER A 176 -17.82 -9.67 -4.48
CA SER A 176 -18.00 -10.88 -3.70
C SER A 176 -18.73 -11.93 -4.52
N VAL A 177 -18.10 -13.08 -4.70
CA VAL A 177 -18.75 -14.24 -5.35
C VAL A 177 -18.82 -15.40 -4.39
N LYS A 178 -19.91 -16.19 -4.48
CA LYS A 178 -20.05 -17.47 -3.78
C LYS A 178 -20.20 -18.57 -4.79
N ILE A 179 -19.31 -19.55 -4.72
CA ILE A 179 -19.17 -20.68 -5.66
C ILE A 179 -19.07 -21.96 -4.83
N GLU A 180 -19.80 -23.01 -5.22
CA GLU A 180 -19.81 -24.27 -4.48
C GLU A 180 -18.43 -24.95 -4.50
N GLU A 181 -17.77 -24.99 -5.66
CA GLU A 181 -16.47 -25.62 -5.85
C GLU A 181 -15.43 -24.61 -6.41
N PRO A 182 -14.87 -23.72 -5.56
CA PRO A 182 -13.90 -22.74 -6.04
C PRO A 182 -12.57 -23.39 -6.37
N GLN A 183 -12.06 -23.09 -7.56
CA GLN A 183 -10.74 -23.51 -8.04
C GLN A 183 -9.78 -22.33 -7.99
N PHE A 184 -8.75 -22.42 -7.18
CA PHE A 184 -7.75 -21.36 -7.05
C PHE A 184 -6.44 -21.75 -7.73
N GLU A 185 -5.74 -20.74 -8.24
CA GLU A 185 -4.36 -20.91 -8.69
C GLU A 185 -3.46 -20.92 -7.43
N GLY A 186 -3.10 -22.10 -6.94
CA GLY A 186 -2.21 -22.28 -5.79
C GLY A 186 -2.91 -22.44 -4.43
N GLN A 187 -2.13 -22.91 -3.46
CA GLN A 187 -2.58 -23.25 -2.11
C GLN A 187 -3.00 -22.01 -1.28
N THR A 188 -2.42 -20.85 -1.56
CA THR A 188 -2.69 -19.60 -0.84
C THR A 188 -4.04 -18.96 -1.21
N LYS A 189 -4.74 -19.49 -2.22
CA LYS A 189 -6.08 -19.04 -2.67
C LYS A 189 -6.13 -17.56 -3.11
N GLN A 190 -5.03 -17.01 -3.57
CA GLN A 190 -4.91 -15.59 -3.93
C GLN A 190 -5.59 -15.23 -5.25
N LYS A 191 -5.81 -16.21 -6.13
CA LYS A 191 -6.37 -15.99 -7.47
C LYS A 191 -7.38 -17.08 -7.85
N LEU A 192 -8.58 -16.65 -8.30
CA LEU A 192 -9.64 -17.57 -8.74
C LEU A 192 -9.46 -17.97 -10.21
N GLY A 193 -9.55 -19.28 -10.48
CA GLY A 193 -9.42 -19.85 -11.82
C GLY A 193 -10.73 -20.21 -12.52
N ASN A 194 -11.87 -20.32 -11.80
CA ASN A 194 -13.16 -20.74 -12.35
C ASN A 194 -13.63 -19.89 -13.53
N SER A 195 -13.74 -20.46 -14.73
CA SER A 195 -14.14 -19.73 -15.94
C SER A 195 -15.59 -19.22 -15.91
N GLU A 196 -16.50 -19.96 -15.27
CA GLU A 196 -17.92 -19.59 -15.11
C GLU A 196 -18.09 -18.31 -14.27
N ALA A 197 -17.22 -18.04 -13.32
CA ALA A 197 -17.27 -16.83 -12.51
C ALA A 197 -17.10 -15.55 -13.36
N ARG A 198 -16.26 -15.61 -14.41
CA ARG A 198 -16.09 -14.47 -15.34
C ARG A 198 -17.40 -14.13 -16.04
N GLY A 199 -18.06 -15.13 -16.61
CA GLY A 199 -19.32 -14.93 -17.34
C GLY A 199 -20.47 -14.50 -16.44
N ALA A 200 -20.54 -15.08 -15.23
CA ALA A 200 -21.56 -14.73 -14.24
C ALA A 200 -21.42 -13.27 -13.79
N VAL A 201 -20.26 -12.84 -13.40
CA VAL A 201 -20.00 -11.45 -12.95
C VAL A 201 -20.21 -10.48 -14.10
N ASP A 202 -19.67 -10.74 -15.31
CA ASP A 202 -19.85 -9.87 -16.47
C ASP A 202 -21.35 -9.66 -16.77
N SER A 203 -22.13 -10.73 -16.79
CA SER A 203 -23.56 -10.65 -17.09
C SER A 203 -24.36 -9.90 -16.03
N VAL A 204 -24.19 -10.27 -14.75
CA VAL A 204 -24.92 -9.65 -13.64
C VAL A 204 -24.59 -8.16 -13.54
N VAL A 205 -23.33 -7.81 -13.61
CA VAL A 205 -22.88 -6.42 -13.49
C VAL A 205 -23.32 -5.60 -14.71
N SER A 206 -23.15 -6.11 -15.94
CA SER A 206 -23.56 -5.38 -17.15
C SER A 206 -25.05 -5.08 -17.15
N GLU A 207 -25.88 -6.04 -16.77
CA GLU A 207 -27.33 -5.86 -16.71
C GLU A 207 -27.76 -4.85 -15.63
N GLN A 208 -27.34 -5.07 -14.39
CA GLN A 208 -27.74 -4.24 -13.25
C GLN A 208 -27.18 -2.81 -13.35
N LEU A 209 -25.94 -2.67 -13.83
CA LEU A 209 -25.32 -1.36 -14.03
C LEU A 209 -26.01 -0.59 -15.16
N THR A 210 -26.42 -1.24 -16.25
CA THR A 210 -27.17 -0.60 -17.31
C THR A 210 -28.51 0.00 -16.78
N TYR A 211 -29.26 -0.79 -16.00
CA TYR A 211 -30.50 -0.28 -15.37
C TYR A 211 -30.21 0.88 -14.41
N PHE A 212 -29.16 0.78 -13.60
CA PHE A 212 -28.78 1.85 -12.69
C PHE A 212 -28.47 3.16 -13.44
N LEU A 213 -27.67 3.09 -14.50
CA LEU A 213 -27.25 4.26 -15.28
C LEU A 213 -28.44 4.91 -15.99
N GLU A 214 -29.41 4.11 -16.50
CA GLU A 214 -30.62 4.62 -17.10
C GLU A 214 -31.56 5.32 -16.08
N GLN A 215 -31.58 4.84 -14.84
CA GLN A 215 -32.36 5.46 -13.76
C GLN A 215 -31.65 6.69 -13.14
N ASN A 216 -30.32 6.77 -13.27
CA ASN A 216 -29.50 7.80 -12.64
C ASN A 216 -28.57 8.52 -13.65
N PRO A 217 -29.19 9.24 -14.66
CA PRO A 217 -28.41 9.85 -15.74
C PRO A 217 -27.41 10.93 -15.27
N SER A 218 -27.68 11.61 -14.16
CA SER A 218 -26.74 12.56 -13.55
C SER A 218 -25.49 11.89 -13.01
N VAL A 219 -25.62 10.76 -12.31
CA VAL A 219 -24.51 9.96 -11.82
C VAL A 219 -23.70 9.41 -12.99
N ALA A 220 -24.39 8.85 -14.00
CA ALA A 220 -23.73 8.35 -15.21
C ALA A 220 -22.88 9.42 -15.90
N LYS A 221 -23.43 10.63 -16.04
CA LYS A 221 -22.72 11.79 -16.61
C LYS A 221 -21.47 12.13 -15.79
N THR A 222 -21.59 12.25 -14.48
CA THR A 222 -20.47 12.56 -13.58
C THR A 222 -19.33 11.55 -13.72
N ILE A 223 -19.64 10.25 -13.76
CA ILE A 223 -18.62 9.19 -13.91
C ILE A 223 -17.94 9.28 -15.27
N ILE A 224 -18.72 9.44 -16.36
CA ILE A 224 -18.17 9.54 -17.71
C ILE A 224 -17.29 10.79 -17.86
N GLU A 225 -17.72 11.95 -17.34
CA GLU A 225 -16.94 13.18 -17.37
C GLU A 225 -15.59 13.01 -16.64
N LYS A 226 -15.58 12.37 -15.45
CA LYS A 226 -14.34 12.03 -14.75
C LYS A 226 -13.46 11.10 -15.59
N SER A 227 -14.04 10.07 -16.19
CA SER A 227 -13.31 9.11 -17.02
C SER A 227 -12.67 9.77 -18.26
N VAL A 228 -13.36 10.73 -18.89
CA VAL A 228 -12.80 11.54 -20.00
C VAL A 228 -11.63 12.40 -19.52
N LEU A 229 -11.73 12.99 -18.33
CA LEU A 229 -10.61 13.75 -17.75
C LEU A 229 -9.42 12.84 -17.45
N ALA A 230 -9.66 11.63 -16.93
CA ALA A 230 -8.62 10.61 -16.70
C ALA A 230 -7.95 10.21 -18.03
N GLN A 231 -8.72 9.95 -19.08
CA GLN A 231 -8.20 9.62 -20.41
C GLN A 231 -7.27 10.71 -20.95
N ARG A 232 -7.68 11.98 -20.84
CA ARG A 232 -6.86 13.12 -21.26
C ARG A 232 -5.56 13.23 -20.46
N ALA A 233 -5.62 13.02 -19.14
CA ALA A 233 -4.46 13.03 -18.29
C ALA A 233 -3.47 11.92 -18.63
N ARG A 234 -3.96 10.70 -18.87
CA ARG A 234 -3.13 9.56 -19.30
C ARG A 234 -2.51 9.78 -20.68
N ALA A 235 -3.26 10.35 -21.61
CA ALA A 235 -2.71 10.73 -22.92
C ALA A 235 -1.56 11.75 -22.80
N ALA A 236 -1.72 12.76 -21.93
CA ALA A 236 -0.68 13.73 -21.63
C ALA A 236 0.55 13.08 -20.94
N ALA A 237 0.32 12.19 -19.98
CA ALA A 237 1.37 11.43 -19.30
C ALA A 237 2.17 10.54 -20.26
N ARG A 238 1.49 9.81 -21.17
CA ARG A 238 2.14 9.00 -22.23
C ARG A 238 3.01 9.87 -23.12
N LYS A 239 2.51 11.02 -23.55
CA LYS A 239 3.30 11.96 -24.35
C LYS A 239 4.54 12.48 -23.62
N ALA A 240 4.41 12.85 -22.36
CA ALA A 240 5.51 13.29 -21.52
C ALA A 240 6.56 12.18 -21.34
N ARG A 241 6.12 10.94 -21.10
CA ARG A 241 6.96 9.76 -21.00
C ARG A 241 7.73 9.50 -22.30
N ASP A 242 7.05 9.50 -23.43
CA ASP A 242 7.66 9.22 -24.74
C ASP A 242 8.70 10.27 -25.13
N LEU A 243 8.45 11.54 -24.79
CA LEU A 243 9.43 12.61 -24.97
C LEU A 243 10.68 12.39 -24.09
N THR A 244 10.49 11.91 -22.85
CA THR A 244 11.61 11.59 -21.96
C THR A 244 12.41 10.41 -22.51
N ARG A 245 11.74 9.32 -22.92
CA ARG A 245 12.40 8.14 -23.53
C ARG A 245 13.19 8.49 -24.79
N ARG A 246 12.64 9.32 -25.68
CA ARG A 246 13.34 9.77 -26.90
C ARG A 246 14.59 10.57 -26.58
N LYS A 247 14.55 11.46 -25.58
CA LYS A 247 15.73 12.18 -25.11
C LYS A 247 16.78 11.23 -24.56
N THR A 248 16.37 10.26 -23.72
CA THR A 248 17.28 9.26 -23.12
C THR A 248 17.94 8.37 -24.19
N VAL A 249 17.23 8.02 -25.27
CA VAL A 249 17.78 7.23 -26.38
C VAL A 249 18.78 8.05 -27.22
N LEU A 250 18.52 9.35 -27.42
CA LEU A 250 19.42 10.25 -28.16
C LEU A 250 20.66 10.61 -27.34
N ASP A 251 20.55 10.71 -26.02
CA ASP A 251 21.66 11.05 -25.11
C ASP A 251 22.41 9.80 -24.58
N GLY A 252 22.12 8.59 -25.09
CA GLY A 252 22.77 7.33 -24.75
C GLY A 252 22.58 6.98 -23.28
N LEU A 253 21.43 6.40 -22.89
CA LEU A 253 21.13 5.83 -21.55
C LEU A 253 21.69 6.67 -20.38
N SER A 254 21.57 8.01 -20.43
CA SER A 254 22.13 8.83 -19.36
C SER A 254 21.32 8.67 -18.08
N LEU A 255 21.93 8.03 -17.09
CA LEU A 255 21.47 8.00 -15.72
C LEU A 255 21.31 9.43 -15.18
N PRO A 256 20.47 9.66 -14.18
CA PRO A 256 20.33 10.99 -13.57
C PRO A 256 21.71 11.55 -13.20
N GLY A 257 22.04 12.75 -13.62
CA GLY A 257 23.36 13.36 -13.38
C GLY A 257 23.74 13.48 -11.89
N LYS A 258 22.74 13.41 -10.99
CA LYS A 258 22.96 13.40 -9.56
C LYS A 258 23.19 12.00 -8.96
N LEU A 259 22.91 10.92 -9.70
CA LEU A 259 23.15 9.55 -9.26
C LEU A 259 24.65 9.25 -9.26
N ALA A 260 25.18 8.89 -8.10
CA ALA A 260 26.50 8.26 -8.00
C ALA A 260 26.30 6.73 -8.06
N ASP A 261 26.36 6.17 -9.26
CA ASP A 261 26.12 4.75 -9.51
C ASP A 261 27.25 3.85 -9.00
N CYS A 262 26.96 2.56 -8.82
CA CYS A 262 27.95 1.53 -8.52
C CYS A 262 28.47 0.87 -9.79
N SER A 263 29.63 0.20 -9.69
CA SER A 263 30.28 -0.40 -10.86
C SER A 263 29.85 -1.83 -11.15
N SER A 264 29.34 -2.57 -10.18
CA SER A 264 28.82 -3.93 -10.38
C SER A 264 27.61 -3.93 -11.34
N LYS A 265 27.52 -4.99 -12.15
CA LYS A 265 26.41 -5.25 -13.07
C LYS A 265 25.44 -6.33 -12.58
N HIS A 266 25.66 -6.82 -11.36
CA HIS A 266 24.88 -7.84 -10.71
C HIS A 266 23.87 -7.20 -9.75
N PRO A 267 22.58 -7.07 -10.11
CA PRO A 267 21.58 -6.38 -9.28
C PRO A 267 21.44 -6.94 -7.86
N GLU A 268 21.67 -8.25 -7.71
CA GLU A 268 21.61 -8.98 -6.43
C GLU A 268 22.69 -8.53 -5.42
N GLU A 269 23.81 -7.98 -5.92
CA GLU A 269 24.90 -7.43 -5.09
C GLU A 269 24.74 -5.92 -4.89
N CYS A 270 23.92 -5.28 -5.75
CA CYS A 270 23.80 -3.82 -5.79
C CYS A 270 22.71 -3.31 -4.86
N GLU A 271 23.00 -2.18 -4.23
CA GLU A 271 22.04 -1.44 -3.42
C GLU A 271 22.10 0.06 -3.72
N ILE A 272 20.95 0.73 -3.63
CA ILE A 272 20.83 2.16 -3.81
C ILE A 272 20.33 2.83 -2.55
N TYR A 273 21.03 3.85 -2.09
CA TYR A 273 20.61 4.73 -1.01
C TYR A 273 19.91 5.96 -1.59
N ILE A 274 18.68 6.18 -1.18
CA ILE A 274 17.93 7.41 -1.43
C ILE A 274 18.18 8.32 -0.24
N VAL A 275 18.91 9.41 -0.45
CA VAL A 275 19.42 10.26 0.63
C VAL A 275 18.78 11.64 0.58
N GLU A 276 18.41 12.17 1.74
CA GLU A 276 17.88 13.52 1.86
C GLU A 276 18.98 14.57 1.70
N GLY A 277 18.80 15.44 0.70
CA GLY A 277 19.65 16.61 0.47
C GLY A 277 21.03 16.32 -0.14
N ASP A 278 21.64 17.39 -0.62
CA ASP A 278 22.95 17.32 -1.28
C ASP A 278 24.09 17.16 -0.25
N SER A 279 23.92 17.65 0.99
CA SER A 279 24.94 17.58 2.06
C SER A 279 25.14 16.14 2.53
N ALA A 280 24.08 15.49 3.02
CA ALA A 280 24.13 14.07 3.38
C ALA A 280 24.46 13.18 2.18
N GLY A 281 23.99 13.55 0.97
CA GLY A 281 24.37 12.90 -0.27
C GLY A 281 25.88 12.99 -0.57
N GLY A 282 26.56 14.06 -0.19
CA GLY A 282 28.01 14.21 -0.27
C GLY A 282 28.73 13.24 0.63
N SER A 283 28.44 13.25 1.94
CA SER A 283 29.02 12.33 2.92
C SER A 283 28.78 10.86 2.53
N ALA A 284 27.57 10.52 2.06
CA ALA A 284 27.25 9.17 1.63
C ALA A 284 28.03 8.74 0.36
N LYS A 285 28.26 9.65 -0.59
CA LYS A 285 29.08 9.39 -1.78
C LYS A 285 30.53 9.09 -1.44
N ASP A 286 31.06 9.76 -0.40
CA ASP A 286 32.44 9.57 0.05
C ASP A 286 32.57 8.28 0.89
N ALA A 287 31.53 7.97 1.69
CA ALA A 287 31.48 6.80 2.56
C ALA A 287 31.30 5.46 1.83
N ARG A 288 30.54 5.44 0.72
CA ARG A 288 30.02 4.23 0.09
C ARG A 288 31.07 3.25 -0.45
N ASN A 289 30.73 2.00 -0.52
CA ASN A 289 31.43 1.04 -1.39
C ASN A 289 31.05 1.30 -2.85
N LYS A 290 32.01 1.83 -3.64
CA LYS A 290 31.77 2.21 -5.04
C LYS A 290 31.47 1.02 -5.96
N SER A 291 31.76 -0.20 -5.56
CA SER A 291 31.48 -1.38 -6.38
C SER A 291 30.00 -1.80 -6.32
N THR A 292 29.37 -1.72 -5.15
CA THR A 292 28.02 -2.27 -4.92
C THR A 292 27.00 -1.26 -4.44
N GLN A 293 27.42 -0.08 -3.97
CA GLN A 293 26.51 0.94 -3.42
C GLN A 293 26.39 2.15 -4.31
N ALA A 294 25.15 2.49 -4.68
CA ALA A 294 24.78 3.71 -5.40
C ALA A 294 24.13 4.73 -4.48
N ILE A 295 24.32 6.03 -4.74
CA ILE A 295 23.71 7.12 -3.97
C ILE A 295 22.88 8.01 -4.90
N LEU A 296 21.61 8.20 -4.53
CA LEU A 296 20.68 9.12 -5.19
C LEU A 296 20.23 10.20 -4.20
N PRO A 297 20.83 11.39 -4.19
CA PRO A 297 20.35 12.47 -3.35
C PRO A 297 19.04 13.05 -3.91
N LEU A 298 18.09 13.33 -3.02
CA LEU A 298 16.83 14.01 -3.31
C LEU A 298 16.88 15.45 -2.84
N ARG A 299 16.38 16.38 -3.65
CA ARG A 299 16.31 17.80 -3.30
C ARG A 299 14.98 18.13 -2.63
N GLY A 300 14.94 17.96 -1.31
CA GLY A 300 13.77 18.25 -0.49
C GLY A 300 12.64 17.22 -0.64
N LYS A 301 11.44 17.61 -0.21
CA LYS A 301 10.25 16.78 -0.22
C LYS A 301 9.81 16.48 -1.66
N ILE A 302 9.63 15.21 -1.98
CA ILE A 302 9.10 14.80 -3.28
C ILE A 302 7.60 15.11 -3.38
N LEU A 303 7.08 15.05 -4.60
CA LEU A 303 5.65 15.18 -4.85
C LEU A 303 4.86 14.11 -4.08
N ASN A 304 3.83 14.50 -3.34
CA ASN A 304 2.87 13.57 -2.76
C ASN A 304 2.00 12.98 -3.88
N VAL A 305 2.27 11.74 -4.24
CA VAL A 305 1.59 11.07 -5.37
C VAL A 305 0.14 10.69 -5.06
N GLU A 306 -0.26 10.60 -3.79
CA GLU A 306 -1.65 10.36 -3.39
C GLU A 306 -2.58 11.51 -3.85
N LYS A 307 -2.04 12.74 -3.94
CA LYS A 307 -2.74 13.97 -4.35
C LYS A 307 -2.46 14.39 -5.79
N ALA A 308 -1.74 13.58 -6.55
CA ALA A 308 -1.23 13.99 -7.84
C ALA A 308 -1.72 13.11 -8.98
N ARG A 309 -2.11 13.75 -10.08
CA ARG A 309 -2.43 13.05 -11.32
C ARG A 309 -1.16 12.52 -11.99
N LEU A 310 -1.34 11.49 -12.80
CA LEU A 310 -0.24 10.76 -13.44
C LEU A 310 0.66 11.66 -14.31
N ASP A 311 0.11 12.66 -14.99
CA ASP A 311 0.88 13.63 -15.78
C ASP A 311 1.84 14.47 -14.93
N ARG A 312 1.42 14.88 -13.73
CA ARG A 312 2.28 15.58 -12.76
C ARG A 312 3.36 14.66 -12.19
N ILE A 313 3.04 13.40 -11.94
CA ILE A 313 3.98 12.41 -11.43
C ILE A 313 5.12 12.21 -12.43
N TYR A 314 4.80 11.96 -13.69
CA TYR A 314 5.81 11.89 -14.77
C TYR A 314 6.49 13.24 -15.06
N GLY A 315 5.90 14.37 -14.67
CA GLY A 315 6.49 15.71 -14.75
C GLY A 315 7.55 15.99 -13.67
N ASN A 316 7.48 15.32 -12.51
CA ASN A 316 8.34 15.59 -11.37
C ASN A 316 9.78 15.08 -11.59
N ALA A 317 10.78 15.94 -11.36
CA ALA A 317 12.18 15.63 -11.64
C ALA A 317 12.75 14.54 -10.69
N GLU A 318 12.37 14.59 -9.41
CA GLU A 318 12.84 13.63 -8.41
C GLU A 318 12.28 12.24 -8.68
N ILE A 319 10.98 12.14 -8.97
CA ILE A 319 10.32 10.88 -9.35
C ILE A 319 10.93 10.31 -10.63
N LYS A 320 11.16 11.13 -11.66
CA LYS A 320 11.86 10.70 -12.89
C LYS A 320 13.24 10.13 -12.60
N SER A 321 13.99 10.78 -11.71
CA SER A 321 15.32 10.31 -11.30
C SER A 321 15.25 8.93 -10.67
N MET A 322 14.29 8.68 -9.80
CA MET A 322 14.08 7.36 -9.18
C MET A 322 13.68 6.31 -10.20
N ILE A 323 12.69 6.60 -11.06
CA ILE A 323 12.25 5.66 -12.12
C ILE A 323 13.42 5.25 -13.00
N THR A 324 14.25 6.23 -13.41
CA THR A 324 15.41 5.98 -14.27
C THR A 324 16.50 5.21 -13.51
N ALA A 325 16.76 5.54 -12.24
CA ALA A 325 17.76 4.86 -11.42
C ALA A 325 17.38 3.40 -11.18
N PHE A 326 16.13 3.11 -10.82
CA PHE A 326 15.67 1.74 -10.57
C PHE A 326 15.59 0.89 -11.84
N GLY A 327 15.22 1.50 -12.96
CA GLY A 327 15.14 0.86 -14.27
C GLY A 327 13.84 0.10 -14.54
N THR A 328 12.99 -0.08 -13.54
CA THR A 328 11.77 -0.91 -13.61
C THR A 328 10.60 -0.28 -14.39
N GLY A 329 10.61 1.05 -14.59
CA GLY A 329 9.37 1.75 -14.93
C GLY A 329 8.40 1.84 -13.76
N ILE A 330 7.20 2.35 -14.02
CA ILE A 330 6.10 2.43 -13.04
C ILE A 330 4.78 2.08 -13.69
N HIS A 331 3.78 1.70 -12.87
CA HIS A 331 2.41 1.42 -13.29
C HIS A 331 2.36 0.31 -14.37
N GLU A 332 1.78 0.58 -15.56
CA GLU A 332 1.70 -0.37 -16.68
C GLU A 332 3.06 -0.80 -17.26
N ASP A 333 4.07 0.06 -17.13
CA ASP A 333 5.42 -0.22 -17.64
C ASP A 333 6.32 -0.91 -16.62
N PHE A 334 5.79 -1.18 -15.42
CA PHE A 334 6.57 -1.78 -14.34
C PHE A 334 7.01 -3.20 -14.71
N ASP A 335 8.32 -3.43 -14.67
CA ASP A 335 8.94 -4.70 -14.96
C ASP A 335 10.05 -4.96 -13.94
N ILE A 336 9.78 -5.83 -12.97
CA ILE A 336 10.69 -6.17 -11.89
C ILE A 336 12.01 -6.77 -12.37
N SER A 337 12.00 -7.46 -13.53
CA SER A 337 13.19 -8.08 -14.10
C SER A 337 14.28 -7.07 -14.52
N LYS A 338 13.89 -5.80 -14.66
CA LYS A 338 14.79 -4.68 -15.00
C LYS A 338 15.34 -3.95 -13.78
N LEU A 339 15.01 -4.40 -12.58
CA LEU A 339 15.49 -3.77 -11.35
C LEU A 339 17.02 -3.84 -11.28
N ARG A 340 17.64 -2.68 -11.08
CA ARG A 340 19.10 -2.54 -11.05
C ARG A 340 19.72 -2.74 -9.68
N TYR A 341 18.93 -2.70 -8.63
CA TYR A 341 19.40 -2.79 -7.23
C TYR A 341 18.43 -3.64 -6.41
N HIS A 342 18.88 -4.76 -5.87
CA HIS A 342 18.04 -5.63 -5.04
C HIS A 342 17.88 -5.14 -3.59
N LYS A 343 18.46 -3.97 -3.27
CA LYS A 343 18.11 -3.23 -2.05
C LYS A 343 17.94 -1.74 -2.38
N ILE A 344 16.77 -1.23 -2.07
CA ILE A 344 16.42 0.19 -2.14
C ILE A 344 16.31 0.68 -0.71
N ILE A 345 17.28 1.47 -0.28
CA ILE A 345 17.43 1.89 1.11
C ILE A 345 17.10 3.37 1.22
N ILE A 346 16.04 3.67 1.96
CA ILE A 346 15.65 5.04 2.28
C ILE A 346 16.46 5.47 3.49
N MET A 347 17.26 6.53 3.34
CA MET A 347 18.13 7.07 4.36
C MET A 347 17.89 8.57 4.52
N THR A 348 17.06 8.93 5.49
CA THR A 348 16.64 10.31 5.80
C THR A 348 17.10 10.71 7.18
N ASP A 349 17.09 12.00 7.46
CA ASP A 349 17.41 12.54 8.78
C ASP A 349 16.43 12.01 9.85
N ALA A 350 16.91 11.92 11.09
CA ALA A 350 16.12 11.42 12.22
C ALA A 350 15.24 12.54 12.83
N ASP A 351 14.58 13.32 11.98
CA ASP A 351 13.68 14.40 12.37
C ASP A 351 12.30 14.27 11.70
N VAL A 352 11.41 15.22 11.97
CA VAL A 352 10.03 15.21 11.43
C VAL A 352 9.99 15.38 9.92
N ASP A 353 10.95 16.09 9.33
CA ASP A 353 11.03 16.28 7.88
C ASP A 353 11.53 15.01 7.19
N GLY A 354 12.55 14.35 7.74
CA GLY A 354 13.03 13.06 7.25
C GLY A 354 11.96 11.96 7.35
N ALA A 355 11.21 11.91 8.45
CA ALA A 355 10.06 11.00 8.59
C ALA A 355 8.99 11.26 7.52
N HIS A 356 8.71 12.53 7.20
CA HIS A 356 7.78 12.89 6.13
C HIS A 356 8.31 12.50 4.75
N ILE A 357 9.59 12.70 4.45
CA ILE A 357 10.21 12.30 3.18
C ILE A 357 10.15 10.78 3.02
N SER A 358 10.48 10.01 4.07
CA SER A 358 10.34 8.54 4.07
C SER A 358 8.91 8.13 3.77
N THR A 359 7.90 8.78 4.37
CA THR A 359 6.49 8.48 4.12
C THR A 359 6.09 8.80 2.68
N LEU A 360 6.56 9.92 2.10
CA LEU A 360 6.31 10.26 0.69
C LEU A 360 6.93 9.23 -0.26
N LEU A 361 8.14 8.76 0.03
CA LEU A 361 8.83 7.72 -0.74
C LEU A 361 8.09 6.38 -0.66
N LEU A 362 7.68 5.97 0.54
CA LEU A 362 6.90 4.76 0.74
C LEU A 362 5.55 4.84 0.02
N THR A 363 4.88 6.00 0.04
CA THR A 363 3.65 6.24 -0.71
C THR A 363 3.87 6.04 -2.21
N PHE A 364 4.95 6.61 -2.75
CA PHE A 364 5.29 6.45 -4.16
C PHE A 364 5.58 4.99 -4.53
N ILE A 365 6.41 4.29 -3.74
CA ILE A 365 6.74 2.89 -3.99
C ILE A 365 5.48 2.01 -3.86
N TYR A 366 4.69 2.20 -2.82
CA TYR A 366 3.47 1.43 -2.60
C TYR A 366 2.45 1.60 -3.73
N ARG A 367 2.21 2.83 -4.20
CA ARG A 367 1.22 3.11 -5.25
C ARG A 367 1.66 2.71 -6.65
N PHE A 368 2.95 2.79 -6.96
CA PHE A 368 3.45 2.66 -8.34
C PHE A 368 4.39 1.49 -8.57
N MET A 369 4.94 0.90 -7.51
CA MET A 369 5.90 -0.21 -7.56
C MET A 369 5.70 -1.18 -6.37
N PRO A 370 4.45 -1.62 -6.04
CA PRO A 370 4.18 -2.43 -4.83
C PRO A 370 4.98 -3.74 -4.82
N GLU A 371 5.30 -4.27 -5.98
CA GLU A 371 6.08 -5.49 -6.13
C GLU A 371 7.48 -5.39 -5.52
N LEU A 372 8.07 -4.19 -5.45
CA LEU A 372 9.34 -3.98 -4.75
C LEU A 372 9.25 -4.25 -3.25
N ILE A 373 8.11 -3.93 -2.64
CA ILE A 373 7.85 -4.23 -1.22
C ILE A 373 7.56 -5.72 -1.04
N LYS A 374 6.71 -6.31 -1.88
CA LYS A 374 6.34 -7.73 -1.82
C LYS A 374 7.55 -8.65 -1.90
N GLN A 375 8.47 -8.36 -2.81
CA GLN A 375 9.71 -9.12 -2.96
C GLN A 375 10.81 -8.73 -1.97
N GLY A 376 10.55 -7.73 -1.11
CA GLY A 376 11.43 -7.37 0.00
C GLY A 376 12.68 -6.61 -0.39
N TYR A 377 12.59 -5.78 -1.41
CA TYR A 377 13.72 -4.96 -1.86
C TYR A 377 13.78 -3.58 -1.21
N VAL A 378 12.80 -3.20 -0.37
CA VAL A 378 12.70 -1.86 0.24
C VAL A 378 13.08 -1.90 1.70
N TYR A 379 13.96 -0.98 2.11
CA TYR A 379 14.49 -0.89 3.47
C TYR A 379 14.53 0.55 3.95
N LEU A 380 14.44 0.74 5.27
CA LEU A 380 14.73 1.98 5.97
C LEU A 380 16.06 1.84 6.71
N ALA A 381 17.02 2.73 6.44
CA ALA A 381 18.25 2.80 7.21
C ALA A 381 17.97 3.33 8.61
N GLN A 382 18.67 2.79 9.59
CA GLN A 382 18.61 3.22 10.98
C GLN A 382 19.97 3.80 11.38
N PRO A 383 20.22 5.11 11.17
CA PRO A 383 21.42 5.74 11.70
C PRO A 383 21.34 5.85 13.23
N PRO A 384 22.47 5.93 13.93
CA PRO A 384 22.47 6.15 15.37
C PRO A 384 21.94 7.54 15.72
N LEU A 385 21.22 7.64 16.85
CA LEU A 385 20.73 8.91 17.39
C LEU A 385 21.80 9.62 18.23
N TYR A 386 22.72 8.86 18.84
CA TYR A 386 23.72 9.40 19.76
C TYR A 386 25.10 8.83 19.47
N LYS A 387 26.11 9.72 19.61
CA LYS A 387 27.51 9.38 19.72
C LYS A 387 27.97 9.68 21.15
N ILE A 388 28.60 8.72 21.80
CA ILE A 388 29.17 8.86 23.15
C ILE A 388 30.69 8.70 23.03
N GLU A 389 31.44 9.67 23.50
CA GLU A 389 32.92 9.60 23.53
C GLU A 389 33.43 9.66 24.99
N LYS A 390 34.24 8.71 25.36
CA LYS A 390 34.94 8.66 26.66
C LYS A 390 36.32 8.05 26.49
N ASN A 391 37.34 8.73 26.94
CA ASN A 391 38.73 8.25 26.92
C ASN A 391 39.20 7.75 25.52
N LYS A 392 38.84 8.50 24.46
CA LYS A 392 39.10 8.18 23.05
C LYS A 392 38.38 6.93 22.53
N ARG A 393 37.49 6.34 23.28
CA ARG A 393 36.57 5.29 22.81
C ARG A 393 35.25 5.92 22.42
N VAL A 394 34.65 5.41 21.36
CA VAL A 394 33.37 5.89 20.82
C VAL A 394 32.38 4.75 20.91
N TRP A 395 31.16 5.10 21.31
CA TRP A 395 29.97 4.22 21.26
C TRP A 395 28.86 4.95 20.51
N TYR A 396 28.00 4.19 19.86
CA TYR A 396 26.82 4.70 19.19
C TYR A 396 25.59 4.10 19.85
N ALA A 397 24.51 4.89 19.99
CA ALA A 397 23.24 4.45 20.53
C ALA A 397 22.11 4.80 19.54
N TYR A 398 21.24 3.85 19.31
CA TYR A 398 20.12 3.92 18.36
C TYR A 398 18.77 4.24 19.05
N SER A 399 18.77 4.30 20.38
CA SER A 399 17.63 4.67 21.20
C SER A 399 18.07 5.30 22.52
N ASP A 400 17.14 5.98 23.22
CA ASP A 400 17.37 6.52 24.57
C ASP A 400 17.65 5.42 25.58
N GLU A 401 17.03 4.26 25.41
CA GLU A 401 17.27 3.09 26.25
C GLU A 401 18.70 2.60 26.10
N GLU A 402 19.16 2.44 24.86
CA GLU A 402 20.52 2.01 24.56
C GLU A 402 21.56 3.01 25.08
N LEU A 403 21.30 4.33 24.87
CA LEU A 403 22.12 5.40 25.46
C LEU A 403 22.25 5.23 26.98
N ASN A 404 21.12 5.01 27.67
CA ASN A 404 21.11 4.84 29.12
C ASN A 404 21.86 3.56 29.56
N ASN A 405 21.78 2.47 28.78
CA ASN A 405 22.47 1.23 29.07
C ASN A 405 23.99 1.41 28.89
N ILE A 406 24.44 2.04 27.81
CA ILE A 406 25.86 2.38 27.60
C ILE A 406 26.36 3.27 28.75
N LEU A 407 25.62 4.32 29.14
CA LEU A 407 26.02 5.19 30.25
C LEU A 407 26.08 4.49 31.61
N LYS A 408 25.26 3.45 31.84
CA LYS A 408 25.37 2.61 33.05
C LYS A 408 26.65 1.80 33.05
N GLU A 409 27.05 1.24 31.91
CA GLU A 409 28.20 0.40 31.73
C GLU A 409 29.51 1.20 31.88
N ILE A 410 29.63 2.33 31.16
CA ILE A 410 30.84 3.16 31.15
C ILE A 410 30.93 4.14 32.34
N GLY A 411 29.87 4.28 33.14
CA GLY A 411 29.72 5.22 34.23
C GLY A 411 29.32 6.62 33.77
N ARG A 412 28.34 7.20 34.47
CA ARG A 412 27.88 8.60 34.23
C ARG A 412 28.83 9.56 34.94
N ASP A 413 29.74 10.15 34.21
CA ASP A 413 30.65 11.19 34.73
C ASP A 413 30.74 12.37 33.74
N GLN A 414 31.43 13.44 34.18
CA GLN A 414 31.60 14.66 33.37
C GLN A 414 32.53 14.48 32.16
N ASN A 415 33.22 13.33 32.04
CA ASN A 415 34.11 13.03 30.91
C ASN A 415 33.40 12.42 29.73
N ASN A 416 32.10 12.11 29.87
CA ASN A 416 31.28 11.63 28.77
C ASN A 416 30.88 12.79 27.87
N LYS A 417 31.36 12.80 26.63
CA LYS A 417 30.87 13.71 25.58
C LYS A 417 29.76 12.99 24.83
N ILE A 418 28.55 13.50 24.97
CA ILE A 418 27.37 12.97 24.27
C ILE A 418 27.00 13.97 23.19
N GLN A 419 26.98 13.51 21.95
CA GLN A 419 26.46 14.24 20.80
C GLN A 419 25.18 13.56 20.35
N ARG A 420 24.09 14.34 20.22
CA ARG A 420 22.87 13.90 19.56
C ARG A 420 22.93 14.31 18.10
N TYR A 421 22.80 13.36 17.19
CA TYR A 421 22.68 13.64 15.77
C TYR A 421 21.29 14.13 15.44
N LYS A 422 21.19 15.26 14.75
CA LYS A 422 19.93 15.81 14.22
C LYS A 422 19.73 15.47 12.76
N GLY A 423 20.82 15.24 12.04
CA GLY A 423 20.77 14.88 10.64
C GLY A 423 22.05 14.14 10.19
N LEU A 424 21.94 13.43 9.08
CA LEU A 424 23.02 12.66 8.46
C LEU A 424 24.19 13.55 8.01
N GLY A 425 23.92 14.82 7.71
CA GLY A 425 24.94 15.79 7.32
C GLY A 425 25.89 16.19 8.47
N GLU A 426 25.61 15.80 9.73
CA GLU A 426 26.49 15.98 10.88
C GLU A 426 27.51 14.85 11.02
N MET A 427 27.35 13.74 10.28
CA MET A 427 28.28 12.64 10.26
C MET A 427 29.32 12.85 9.16
N ASP A 428 30.58 12.59 9.48
CA ASP A 428 31.60 12.45 8.47
C ASP A 428 31.45 11.09 7.73
N ALA A 429 32.20 10.90 6.64
CA ALA A 429 32.07 9.73 5.79
C ALA A 429 32.43 8.42 6.53
N GLU A 430 33.41 8.45 7.45
CA GLU A 430 33.84 7.29 8.22
C GLU A 430 32.76 6.86 9.22
N GLN A 431 32.19 7.82 9.96
CA GLN A 431 31.08 7.56 10.88
C GLN A 431 29.83 7.03 10.16
N LEU A 432 29.50 7.61 9.01
CA LEU A 432 28.34 7.16 8.23
C LEU A 432 28.54 5.75 7.67
N TRP A 433 29.78 5.43 7.26
CA TRP A 433 30.12 4.07 6.84
C TRP A 433 29.96 3.09 7.99
N GLU A 434 30.69 3.30 9.10
CA GLU A 434 30.75 2.37 10.23
C GLU A 434 29.38 2.08 10.87
N THR A 435 28.46 3.07 10.88
CA THR A 435 27.19 2.96 11.61
C THR A 435 25.99 2.63 10.74
N THR A 436 26.03 3.02 9.46
CA THR A 436 24.81 3.06 8.64
C THR A 436 24.95 2.41 7.27
N MET A 437 26.15 2.37 6.69
CA MET A 437 26.35 1.89 5.33
C MET A 437 27.14 0.59 5.22
N ASP A 438 27.95 0.25 6.22
CA ASP A 438 28.68 -1.03 6.24
C ASP A 438 27.73 -2.21 6.37
N PRO A 439 27.67 -3.12 5.38
CA PRO A 439 26.77 -4.26 5.41
C PRO A 439 26.92 -5.17 6.64
N GLU A 440 28.11 -5.18 7.29
CA GLU A 440 28.37 -6.02 8.46
C GLU A 440 27.87 -5.42 9.77
N HIS A 441 27.71 -4.08 9.85
CA HIS A 441 27.42 -3.39 11.11
C HIS A 441 26.11 -2.61 11.10
N ARG A 442 25.61 -2.21 9.93
CA ARG A 442 24.40 -1.38 9.78
C ARG A 442 23.14 -2.09 10.22
N VAL A 443 22.16 -1.31 10.67
CA VAL A 443 20.80 -1.76 10.95
C VAL A 443 19.87 -1.29 9.85
N LEU A 444 19.16 -2.22 9.19
CA LEU A 444 18.14 -1.95 8.19
C LEU A 444 16.80 -2.53 8.63
N LEU A 445 15.75 -1.72 8.58
CA LEU A 445 14.39 -2.19 8.74
C LEU A 445 13.81 -2.53 7.37
N ARG A 446 13.48 -3.79 7.13
CA ARG A 446 12.82 -4.23 5.92
C ARG A 446 11.36 -3.79 5.92
N VAL A 447 10.93 -3.13 4.86
CA VAL A 447 9.52 -2.79 4.67
C VAL A 447 8.77 -4.02 4.19
N THR A 448 7.72 -4.38 4.90
CA THR A 448 6.86 -5.52 4.57
C THR A 448 5.40 -5.07 4.48
N MET A 449 4.60 -5.80 3.72
CA MET A 449 3.15 -5.62 3.68
C MET A 449 2.45 -6.97 3.79
N ASN A 450 1.35 -6.99 4.52
CA ASN A 450 0.46 -8.13 4.54
C ASN A 450 -0.59 -7.97 3.44
N GLU A 451 -0.50 -8.77 2.39
CA GLU A 451 -1.43 -8.70 1.23
C GLU A 451 -2.88 -8.96 1.62
N GLU A 452 -3.11 -9.70 2.68
CA GLU A 452 -4.44 -9.95 3.20
C GLU A 452 -5.08 -8.73 3.88
N MET A 453 -4.28 -7.69 4.18
CA MET A 453 -4.71 -6.43 4.80
C MET A 453 -4.67 -5.25 3.83
N THR A 454 -4.65 -5.51 2.53
CA THR A 454 -4.47 -4.47 1.49
C THR A 454 -5.50 -3.35 1.62
N SER A 455 -6.77 -3.66 1.92
CA SER A 455 -7.83 -2.66 2.09
C SER A 455 -7.54 -1.66 3.22
N GLU A 456 -6.97 -2.12 4.33
CA GLU A 456 -6.64 -1.26 5.47
C GLU A 456 -5.32 -0.49 5.24
N ILE A 457 -4.37 -1.10 4.52
CA ILE A 457 -3.13 -0.41 4.10
C ILE A 457 -3.48 0.74 3.15
N ASP A 458 -4.31 0.51 2.14
CA ASP A 458 -4.80 1.54 1.21
C ASP A 458 -5.49 2.68 1.96
N LEU A 459 -6.39 2.34 2.87
CA LEU A 459 -7.11 3.32 3.68
C LEU A 459 -6.16 4.13 4.57
N THR A 460 -5.11 3.51 5.11
CA THR A 460 -4.09 4.19 5.91
C THR A 460 -3.33 5.21 5.06
N PHE A 461 -2.85 4.84 3.87
CA PHE A 461 -2.20 5.78 2.96
C PHE A 461 -3.14 6.91 2.55
N THR A 462 -4.39 6.60 2.18
CA THR A 462 -5.38 7.63 1.82
C THR A 462 -5.69 8.57 2.99
N THR A 463 -5.81 8.06 4.22
CA THR A 463 -6.06 8.87 5.41
C THR A 463 -4.88 9.80 5.72
N LEU A 464 -3.65 9.26 5.71
CA LEU A 464 -2.46 10.01 6.10
C LEU A 464 -1.98 10.96 5.00
N MET A 465 -2.06 10.54 3.74
CA MET A 465 -1.46 11.24 2.61
C MET A 465 -2.49 11.88 1.67
N GLY A 466 -3.78 11.58 1.81
CA GLY A 466 -4.88 12.14 1.01
C GLY A 466 -5.21 13.60 1.33
N ASP A 467 -6.20 14.17 0.64
CA ASP A 467 -6.57 15.57 0.76
C ASP A 467 -7.42 15.89 2.00
N GLN A 468 -8.16 14.90 2.52
CA GLN A 468 -9.06 15.11 3.63
C GLN A 468 -8.31 15.29 4.96
N VAL A 469 -8.57 16.43 5.63
CA VAL A 469 -7.88 16.78 6.88
C VAL A 469 -8.50 16.10 8.08
N GLU A 470 -9.84 16.02 8.14
CA GLU A 470 -10.56 15.52 9.32
C GLU A 470 -10.25 14.04 9.62
N PRO A 471 -10.29 13.10 8.66
CA PRO A 471 -9.93 11.71 8.93
C PRO A 471 -8.48 11.55 9.42
N ARG A 472 -7.56 12.39 8.91
CA ARG A 472 -6.16 12.42 9.37
C ARG A 472 -6.05 12.92 10.79
N ARG A 473 -6.77 13.98 11.15
CA ARG A 473 -6.80 14.52 12.52
C ARG A 473 -7.31 13.48 13.50
N GLU A 474 -8.44 12.83 13.19
CA GLU A 474 -8.99 11.76 14.00
C GLU A 474 -8.01 10.59 14.18
N PHE A 475 -7.31 10.21 13.11
CA PHE A 475 -6.28 9.16 13.16
C PHE A 475 -5.15 9.56 14.13
N ILE A 476 -4.65 10.79 14.04
CA ILE A 476 -3.58 11.31 14.91
C ILE A 476 -4.04 11.33 16.37
N GLU A 477 -5.24 11.84 16.66
CA GLU A 477 -5.80 11.88 18.01
C GLU A 477 -5.95 10.49 18.63
N GLN A 478 -6.42 9.52 17.86
CA GLN A 478 -6.60 8.11 18.32
C GLN A 478 -5.27 7.40 18.57
N ASN A 479 -4.22 7.74 17.83
CA ASN A 479 -2.93 7.05 17.83
C ASN A 479 -1.79 7.85 18.50
N ALA A 480 -2.03 9.07 18.97
CA ALA A 480 -1.02 9.95 19.55
C ALA A 480 -0.24 9.30 20.71
N LYS A 481 -0.89 8.45 21.50
CA LYS A 481 -0.27 7.72 22.61
C LYS A 481 0.82 6.71 22.20
N TYR A 482 0.86 6.32 20.92
CA TYR A 482 1.88 5.43 20.38
C TYR A 482 3.02 6.18 19.69
N GLY A 483 2.85 7.49 19.48
CA GLY A 483 3.87 8.35 18.88
C GLY A 483 4.98 8.66 19.85
N THR A 484 6.22 8.53 19.41
CA THR A 484 7.38 9.06 20.14
C THR A 484 7.50 10.52 19.79
N LEU A 485 7.27 11.41 20.78
CA LEU A 485 7.44 12.84 20.60
C LEU A 485 8.90 13.19 20.84
N ASP A 486 9.50 13.87 19.88
CA ASP A 486 10.81 14.49 20.04
C ASP A 486 10.61 15.88 20.70
N ILE A 487 10.57 15.90 22.04
CA ILE A 487 10.38 17.12 22.86
C ILE A 487 11.72 17.56 23.42
#